data_049a474a2bb065f21adb4032ac69df24
#
_entry.id   049a474a2bb065f21adb4032ac69df24
#
_cell.length_a   1.000
_cell.length_b   1.000
_cell.length_c   1.000
_cell.angle_alpha   90.00
_cell.angle_beta   90.00
_cell.angle_gamma   90.00
#
_symmetry.space_group_name_H-M   'P 1'
#
loop_
_entity.id
_entity.type
_entity.pdbx_description
1 polymer ?
#
loop_
_entity_poly.entity_id
_entity_poly.type
_entity_poly.pdbx_seq_one_letter_code
_entity_poly.pdbx_strand_id
1 'polypeptide(L)'
;MASALTDKLSRLVKEMRGQARITESNVQDMLREVRMALLEADVALPVVRDFIARVKEKALGQEVLGSLKPGQALVGIVNAELAATMGEGIADINLNAQPPAIILMAGLQGAGKTTTTAKLAKHLIEKRKKKVLTVSGDVYRPAAIEQLKTVTAQAGAEWFPSTPDQKPHDIAVAALDYAKKHYFDELLMAEIKDLHATLNPVETLFVVDAMQGQDAINTAKAFKEALPLTGIVLTKLDGDSRGGAALSVRQITGAPIKFAGVSEKLDGLEVFDASRHAQRVLGMGDIV
;
A
#
# COMPACT_ATOMS: atom_id res chain seq x y z
N MET A 1 0.11 -11.50 13.47
CA MET A 1 -0.52 -11.01 14.71
C MET A 1 -1.71 -10.14 14.33
N ALA A 2 -2.89 -10.38 14.91
CA ALA A 2 -4.05 -9.55 14.63
C ALA A 2 -3.85 -8.14 15.22
N SER A 3 -4.27 -7.11 14.49
CA SER A 3 -4.24 -5.73 14.98
C SER A 3 -5.34 -5.46 16.00
N ALA A 4 -5.19 -4.39 16.78
CA ALA A 4 -6.24 -3.95 17.70
C ALA A 4 -7.55 -3.64 16.96
N LEU A 5 -7.46 -3.06 15.77
CA LEU A 5 -8.62 -2.79 14.91
C LEU A 5 -9.31 -4.10 14.52
N THR A 6 -8.57 -5.11 14.08
CA THR A 6 -9.13 -6.42 13.71
C THR A 6 -9.84 -7.06 14.90
N ASP A 7 -9.26 -7.03 16.10
CA ASP A 7 -9.89 -7.59 17.29
C ASP A 7 -11.22 -6.94 17.61
N LYS A 8 -11.30 -5.61 17.52
CA LYS A 8 -12.53 -4.85 17.79
C LYS A 8 -13.59 -5.07 16.72
N LEU A 9 -13.20 -4.98 15.45
CA LEU A 9 -14.13 -5.14 14.33
C LEU A 9 -14.64 -6.58 14.22
N SER A 10 -13.80 -7.59 14.48
CA SER A 10 -14.23 -8.99 14.51
C SER A 10 -15.33 -9.24 15.54
N ARG A 11 -15.18 -8.65 16.73
CA ARG A 11 -16.19 -8.73 17.78
C ARG A 11 -17.50 -8.07 17.35
N LEU A 12 -17.42 -6.87 16.77
CA LEU A 12 -18.60 -6.15 16.27
C LEU A 12 -19.31 -6.91 15.15
N VAL A 13 -18.55 -7.57 14.25
CA VAL A 13 -19.12 -8.42 13.18
C VAL A 13 -19.91 -9.58 13.78
N LYS A 14 -19.41 -10.23 14.82
CA LYS A 14 -20.15 -11.30 15.53
C LYS A 14 -21.43 -10.79 16.13
N GLU A 15 -21.41 -9.62 16.76
CA GLU A 15 -22.62 -8.99 17.31
C GLU A 15 -23.61 -8.64 16.21
N MET A 16 -23.16 -8.08 15.07
CA MET A 16 -24.01 -7.75 13.93
C MET A 16 -24.69 -8.99 13.34
N ARG A 17 -23.94 -10.09 13.18
CA ARG A 17 -24.48 -11.35 12.64
C ARG A 17 -25.57 -11.95 13.52
N GLY A 18 -25.47 -11.75 14.83
CA GLY A 18 -26.45 -12.22 15.77
C GLY A 18 -27.74 -11.42 15.82
N GLN A 19 -27.84 -10.28 15.11
CA GLN A 19 -29.03 -9.44 15.12
C GLN A 19 -30.11 -10.01 14.20
N ALA A 20 -31.22 -10.41 14.79
CA ALA A 20 -32.40 -10.87 14.07
C ALA A 20 -33.20 -9.70 13.46
N ARG A 21 -33.01 -8.50 14.00
CA ARG A 21 -33.71 -7.29 13.56
C ARG A 21 -32.76 -6.10 13.61
N ILE A 22 -32.72 -5.33 12.53
CA ILE A 22 -31.94 -4.11 12.43
C ILE A 22 -32.88 -2.90 12.52
N THR A 23 -32.62 -2.04 13.51
CA THR A 23 -33.35 -0.79 13.71
C THR A 23 -32.38 0.38 13.59
N GLU A 24 -32.90 1.59 13.35
CA GLU A 24 -32.06 2.80 13.32
C GLU A 24 -31.25 2.97 14.61
N SER A 25 -31.85 2.67 15.77
CA SER A 25 -31.18 2.79 17.06
C SER A 25 -29.99 1.84 17.19
N ASN A 26 -30.14 0.56 16.86
CA ASN A 26 -29.03 -0.38 16.98
C ASN A 26 -27.95 -0.17 15.89
N VAL A 27 -28.32 0.33 14.71
CA VAL A 27 -27.35 0.76 13.71
C VAL A 27 -26.49 1.92 14.23
N GLN A 28 -27.11 2.93 14.83
CA GLN A 28 -26.37 4.07 15.41
C GLN A 28 -25.40 3.63 16.49
N ASP A 29 -25.82 2.73 17.38
CA ASP A 29 -24.96 2.21 18.44
C ASP A 29 -23.77 1.43 17.88
N MET A 30 -23.98 0.55 16.91
CA MET A 30 -22.92 -0.20 16.26
C MET A 30 -21.94 0.71 15.49
N LEU A 31 -22.46 1.69 14.77
CA LEU A 31 -21.61 2.63 14.03
C LEU A 31 -20.80 3.52 14.94
N ARG A 32 -21.31 3.85 16.13
CA ARG A 32 -20.52 4.57 17.13
C ARG A 32 -19.30 3.76 17.56
N GLU A 33 -19.49 2.47 17.82
CA GLU A 33 -18.39 1.56 18.19
C GLU A 33 -17.39 1.37 17.06
N VAL A 34 -17.87 1.22 15.82
CA VAL A 34 -17.01 1.16 14.62
C VAL A 34 -16.20 2.44 14.47
N ARG A 35 -16.84 3.59 14.63
CA ARG A 35 -16.16 4.90 14.58
C ARG A 35 -15.05 4.99 15.61
N MET A 36 -15.33 4.62 16.85
CA MET A 36 -14.33 4.64 17.92
C MET A 36 -13.17 3.71 17.60
N ALA A 37 -13.43 2.51 17.09
CA ALA A 37 -12.39 1.55 16.73
C ALA A 37 -11.48 2.11 15.61
N LEU A 38 -12.05 2.75 14.60
CA LEU A 38 -11.29 3.36 13.51
C LEU A 38 -10.43 4.54 13.99
N LEU A 39 -10.97 5.39 14.86
CA LEU A 39 -10.22 6.52 15.43
C LEU A 39 -9.07 6.04 16.32
N GLU A 40 -9.28 5.02 17.15
CA GLU A 40 -8.23 4.41 17.96
C GLU A 40 -7.14 3.73 17.12
N ALA A 41 -7.49 3.27 15.92
CA ALA A 41 -6.55 2.72 14.97
C ALA A 41 -5.79 3.80 14.17
N ASP A 42 -5.97 5.07 14.52
CA ASP A 42 -5.34 6.21 13.87
C ASP A 42 -5.77 6.39 12.39
N VAL A 43 -7.01 6.01 12.06
CA VAL A 43 -7.59 6.31 10.76
C VAL A 43 -7.93 7.81 10.71
N ALA A 44 -7.63 8.45 9.59
CA ALA A 44 -7.86 9.88 9.41
C ALA A 44 -9.33 10.24 9.58
N LEU A 45 -9.62 11.32 10.32
CA LEU A 45 -10.98 11.71 10.64
C LEU A 45 -11.89 11.90 9.42
N PRO A 46 -11.47 12.54 8.32
CA PRO A 46 -12.33 12.64 7.12
C PRO A 46 -12.69 11.28 6.54
N VAL A 47 -11.75 10.32 6.56
CA VAL A 47 -11.97 8.95 6.07
C VAL A 47 -13.01 8.24 6.94
N VAL A 48 -12.90 8.37 8.26
CA VAL A 48 -13.85 7.80 9.22
C VAL A 48 -15.26 8.37 9.00
N ARG A 49 -15.37 9.70 8.89
CA ARG A 49 -16.66 10.38 8.64
C ARG A 49 -17.34 9.88 7.38
N ASP A 50 -16.63 9.84 6.27
CA ASP A 50 -17.18 9.43 4.98
C ASP A 50 -17.59 7.96 5.00
N PHE A 51 -16.75 7.11 5.60
CA PHE A 51 -17.05 5.70 5.76
C PHE A 51 -18.33 5.47 6.59
N ILE A 52 -18.43 6.09 7.76
CA ILE A 52 -19.60 5.96 8.63
C ILE A 52 -20.87 6.46 7.95
N ALA A 53 -20.80 7.60 7.24
CA ALA A 53 -21.93 8.14 6.51
C ALA A 53 -22.44 7.19 5.42
N ARG A 54 -21.52 6.60 4.65
CA ARG A 54 -21.89 5.63 3.59
C ARG A 54 -22.49 4.35 4.15
N VAL A 55 -21.91 3.81 5.21
CA VAL A 55 -22.44 2.60 5.87
C VAL A 55 -23.83 2.87 6.45
N LYS A 56 -24.00 4.01 7.13
CA LYS A 56 -25.31 4.39 7.71
C LYS A 56 -26.40 4.46 6.66
N GLU A 57 -26.14 5.15 5.55
CA GLU A 57 -27.10 5.28 4.45
C GLU A 57 -27.54 3.92 3.92
N LYS A 58 -26.59 3.03 3.65
CA LYS A 58 -26.88 1.70 3.12
C LYS A 58 -27.49 0.76 4.16
N ALA A 59 -27.10 0.88 5.42
CA ALA A 59 -27.64 0.07 6.51
C ALA A 59 -29.13 0.32 6.78
N LEU A 60 -29.59 1.52 6.52
CA LEU A 60 -30.99 1.90 6.65
C LEU A 60 -31.80 1.69 5.35
N GLY A 61 -31.17 1.16 4.31
CA GLY A 61 -31.82 0.83 3.04
C GLY A 61 -32.57 -0.50 3.06
N GLN A 62 -33.36 -0.74 2.02
CA GLN A 62 -34.20 -1.94 1.91
C GLN A 62 -33.41 -3.25 1.81
N GLU A 63 -32.17 -3.21 1.32
CA GLU A 63 -31.30 -4.39 1.27
C GLU A 63 -31.09 -5.01 2.65
N VAL A 64 -31.00 -4.17 3.69
CA VAL A 64 -30.84 -4.62 5.07
C VAL A 64 -32.19 -4.79 5.75
N LEU A 65 -33.04 -3.76 5.73
CA LEU A 65 -34.31 -3.76 6.45
C LEU A 65 -35.29 -4.80 5.90
N GLY A 66 -35.26 -5.06 4.61
CA GLY A 66 -36.08 -6.07 3.95
C GLY A 66 -35.47 -7.48 3.88
N SER A 67 -34.24 -7.66 4.40
CA SER A 67 -33.55 -8.93 4.34
C SER A 67 -34.09 -9.94 5.35
N LEU A 68 -34.07 -11.23 4.97
CA LEU A 68 -34.36 -12.35 5.90
C LEU A 68 -33.24 -12.53 6.93
N LYS A 69 -32.03 -12.02 6.61
CA LYS A 69 -30.84 -12.07 7.48
C LYS A 69 -30.22 -10.68 7.55
N PRO A 70 -30.86 -9.72 8.23
CA PRO A 70 -30.41 -8.33 8.20
C PRO A 70 -29.03 -8.14 8.82
N GLY A 71 -28.63 -8.90 9.82
CA GLY A 71 -27.30 -8.82 10.42
C GLY A 71 -26.20 -9.21 9.42
N GLN A 72 -26.41 -10.25 8.62
CA GLN A 72 -25.46 -10.64 7.57
C GLN A 72 -25.40 -9.61 6.43
N ALA A 73 -26.53 -9.04 6.05
CA ALA A 73 -26.59 -7.97 5.05
C ALA A 73 -25.81 -6.74 5.52
N LEU A 74 -25.91 -6.38 6.79
CA LEU A 74 -25.15 -5.28 7.38
C LEU A 74 -23.64 -5.55 7.36
N VAL A 75 -23.20 -6.75 7.72
CA VAL A 75 -21.79 -7.16 7.64
C VAL A 75 -21.28 -7.06 6.21
N GLY A 76 -22.07 -7.49 5.23
CA GLY A 76 -21.73 -7.36 3.82
C GLY A 76 -21.51 -5.90 3.39
N ILE A 77 -22.33 -4.98 3.87
CA ILE A 77 -22.19 -3.54 3.60
C ILE A 77 -20.89 -3.01 4.22
N VAL A 78 -20.61 -3.33 5.48
CA VAL A 78 -19.38 -2.88 6.15
C VAL A 78 -18.16 -3.40 5.41
N ASN A 79 -18.16 -4.66 5.01
CA ASN A 79 -17.06 -5.25 4.24
C ASN A 79 -16.85 -4.55 2.89
N ALA A 80 -17.93 -4.34 2.13
CA ALA A 80 -17.86 -3.67 0.83
C ALA A 80 -17.37 -2.22 0.95
N GLU A 81 -17.81 -1.49 1.96
CA GLU A 81 -17.39 -0.10 2.18
C GLU A 81 -15.93 0.00 2.67
N LEU A 82 -15.46 -0.95 3.47
CA LEU A 82 -14.04 -1.01 3.83
C LEU A 82 -13.18 -1.25 2.59
N ALA A 83 -13.55 -2.20 1.75
CA ALA A 83 -12.84 -2.47 0.50
C ALA A 83 -12.82 -1.25 -0.41
N ALA A 84 -13.97 -0.57 -0.57
CA ALA A 84 -14.07 0.65 -1.38
C ALA A 84 -13.17 1.78 -0.85
N THR A 85 -13.08 1.92 0.46
CA THR A 85 -12.21 2.92 1.13
C THR A 85 -10.74 2.67 0.80
N MET A 86 -10.33 1.42 0.65
CA MET A 86 -8.96 1.03 0.32
C MET A 86 -8.68 0.89 -1.18
N GLY A 87 -9.70 0.97 -2.05
CA GLY A 87 -9.54 0.99 -3.50
C GLY A 87 -10.20 -0.12 -4.31
N GLU A 88 -11.01 -0.99 -3.71
CA GLU A 88 -11.77 -2.05 -4.39
C GLU A 88 -10.93 -3.03 -5.23
N GLY A 89 -10.39 -4.07 -4.63
CA GLY A 89 -9.66 -5.12 -5.34
C GLY A 89 -8.17 -4.79 -5.52
N ILE A 90 -7.64 -5.09 -6.69
CA ILE A 90 -6.21 -5.01 -6.98
C ILE A 90 -5.93 -3.86 -7.95
N ALA A 91 -4.98 -2.97 -7.57
CA ALA A 91 -4.39 -2.00 -8.47
C ALA A 91 -3.01 -2.52 -8.90
N ASP A 92 -2.95 -3.20 -10.04
CA ASP A 92 -1.72 -3.84 -10.50
C ASP A 92 -0.66 -2.80 -10.94
N ILE A 93 0.60 -3.23 -10.91
CA ILE A 93 1.70 -2.41 -11.42
C ILE A 93 1.59 -2.29 -12.95
N ASN A 94 1.78 -1.08 -13.46
CA ASN A 94 1.79 -0.83 -14.89
C ASN A 94 3.22 -0.98 -15.43
N LEU A 95 3.43 -1.99 -16.27
CA LEU A 95 4.71 -2.23 -16.94
C LEU A 95 4.64 -1.95 -18.43
N ASN A 96 3.57 -1.32 -18.92
CA ASN A 96 3.35 -1.02 -20.33
C ASN A 96 4.20 0.17 -20.79
N ALA A 97 5.42 -0.14 -21.17
CA ALA A 97 6.37 0.82 -21.76
C ALA A 97 7.35 0.06 -22.64
N GLN A 98 8.02 0.77 -23.55
CA GLN A 98 9.16 0.18 -24.24
C GLN A 98 10.25 -0.16 -23.21
N PRO A 99 10.82 -1.37 -23.27
CA PRO A 99 11.86 -1.74 -22.32
C PRO A 99 13.10 -0.84 -22.41
N PRO A 100 13.69 -0.48 -21.26
CA PRO A 100 13.24 -0.87 -19.92
C PRO A 100 12.07 0.01 -19.44
N ALA A 101 11.07 -0.61 -18.81
CA ALA A 101 10.09 0.16 -18.06
C ALA A 101 10.77 0.71 -16.79
N ILE A 102 10.62 2.01 -16.54
CA ILE A 102 11.29 2.69 -15.45
C ILE A 102 10.34 2.88 -14.29
N ILE A 103 10.75 2.40 -13.12
CA ILE A 103 9.98 2.52 -11.87
C ILE A 103 10.83 3.33 -10.89
N LEU A 104 10.33 4.50 -10.50
CA LEU A 104 10.93 5.28 -9.44
C LEU A 104 10.38 4.85 -8.08
N MET A 105 11.28 4.59 -7.15
CA MET A 105 10.97 4.27 -5.76
C MET A 105 11.26 5.49 -4.91
N ALA A 106 10.23 6.19 -4.49
CA ALA A 106 10.33 7.37 -3.63
C ALA A 106 9.93 7.04 -2.20
N GLY A 107 10.36 7.83 -1.25
CA GLY A 107 10.02 7.65 0.16
C GLY A 107 10.98 8.36 1.07
N LEU A 108 10.58 8.53 2.33
CA LEU A 108 11.44 9.12 3.34
C LEU A 108 12.53 8.15 3.78
N GLN A 109 13.55 8.71 4.38
CA GLN A 109 14.60 7.94 5.05
C GLN A 109 13.97 7.05 6.12
N GLY A 110 14.34 5.75 6.11
CA GLY A 110 13.84 4.79 7.07
C GLY A 110 12.47 4.17 6.73
N ALA A 111 11.84 4.56 5.61
CA ALA A 111 10.56 3.98 5.19
C ALA A 111 10.69 2.56 4.62
N GLY A 112 11.92 2.10 4.34
CA GLY A 112 12.15 0.78 3.75
C GLY A 112 12.29 0.81 2.23
N LYS A 113 12.64 1.95 1.65
CA LYS A 113 12.75 2.14 0.20
C LYS A 113 13.77 1.19 -0.45
N THR A 114 14.95 1.07 0.12
CA THR A 114 16.00 0.19 -0.41
C THR A 114 15.59 -1.28 -0.39
N THR A 115 15.10 -1.75 0.75
CA THR A 115 14.61 -3.13 0.91
C THR A 115 13.41 -3.41 0.01
N THR A 116 12.50 -2.47 -0.10
CA THR A 116 11.32 -2.58 -0.96
C THR A 116 11.71 -2.65 -2.43
N THR A 117 12.73 -1.89 -2.85
CA THR A 117 13.25 -1.97 -4.23
C THR A 117 13.72 -3.39 -4.55
N ALA A 118 14.47 -4.01 -3.65
CA ALA A 118 14.93 -5.40 -3.82
C ALA A 118 13.77 -6.40 -3.80
N LYS A 119 12.80 -6.22 -2.91
CA LYS A 119 11.59 -7.06 -2.85
C LYS A 119 10.77 -6.98 -4.14
N LEU A 120 10.62 -5.78 -4.67
CA LEU A 120 9.91 -5.58 -5.94
C LEU A 120 10.68 -6.22 -7.10
N ALA A 121 12.01 -6.07 -7.13
CA ALA A 121 12.85 -6.72 -8.14
C ALA A 121 12.65 -8.24 -8.12
N LYS A 122 12.69 -8.85 -6.94
CA LYS A 122 12.45 -10.29 -6.77
C LYS A 122 11.06 -10.70 -7.26
N HIS A 123 10.04 -9.93 -6.90
CA HIS A 123 8.66 -10.16 -7.33
C HIS A 123 8.54 -10.13 -8.87
N LEU A 124 9.14 -9.14 -9.51
CA LEU A 124 9.11 -9.01 -10.97
C LEU A 124 9.86 -10.14 -11.68
N ILE A 125 10.97 -10.59 -11.12
CA ILE A 125 11.73 -11.73 -11.65
C ILE A 125 10.94 -13.02 -11.52
N GLU A 126 10.44 -13.33 -10.33
CA GLU A 126 9.80 -14.63 -10.05
C GLU A 126 8.38 -14.73 -10.60
N LYS A 127 7.57 -13.66 -10.44
CA LYS A 127 6.15 -13.67 -10.82
C LYS A 127 5.88 -13.17 -12.24
N ARG A 128 6.70 -12.26 -12.74
CA ARG A 128 6.49 -11.63 -14.03
C ARG A 128 7.56 -12.03 -15.07
N LYS A 129 8.57 -12.81 -14.66
CA LYS A 129 9.66 -13.30 -15.52
C LYS A 129 10.43 -12.16 -16.20
N LYS A 130 10.68 -11.08 -15.47
CA LYS A 130 11.37 -9.91 -15.97
C LYS A 130 12.85 -9.93 -15.62
N LYS A 131 13.70 -9.35 -16.48
CA LYS A 131 15.11 -9.06 -16.22
C LYS A 131 15.19 -7.66 -15.63
N VAL A 132 15.68 -7.54 -14.41
CA VAL A 132 15.59 -6.33 -13.60
C VAL A 132 16.97 -5.78 -13.24
N LEU A 133 17.15 -4.48 -13.48
CA LEU A 133 18.30 -3.70 -13.05
C LEU A 133 17.86 -2.76 -11.92
N THR A 134 18.64 -2.69 -10.85
CA THR A 134 18.41 -1.71 -9.79
C THR A 134 19.55 -0.68 -9.75
N VAL A 135 19.25 0.52 -9.32
CA VAL A 135 20.22 1.59 -9.13
C VAL A 135 19.78 2.51 -7.99
N SER A 136 20.76 3.03 -7.23
CA SER A 136 20.48 4.04 -6.20
C SER A 136 20.91 5.42 -6.70
N GLY A 137 19.99 6.37 -6.63
CA GLY A 137 20.29 7.79 -6.82
C GLY A 137 20.56 8.53 -5.50
N ASP A 138 20.52 7.84 -4.37
CA ASP A 138 20.73 8.43 -3.05
C ASP A 138 22.23 8.56 -2.74
N VAL A 139 22.84 9.58 -3.31
CA VAL A 139 24.28 9.85 -3.17
C VAL A 139 24.65 10.43 -1.81
N TYR A 140 23.65 10.87 -1.02
CA TYR A 140 23.89 11.46 0.30
C TYR A 140 24.09 10.41 1.39
N ARG A 141 23.77 9.14 1.10
CA ARG A 141 23.87 8.03 2.06
C ARG A 141 24.63 6.86 1.44
N PRO A 142 25.99 6.84 1.57
CA PRO A 142 26.79 5.74 1.00
C PRO A 142 26.37 4.36 1.49
N ALA A 143 25.94 4.25 2.75
CA ALA A 143 25.44 3.00 3.30
C ALA A 143 24.21 2.47 2.58
N ALA A 144 23.33 3.35 2.08
CA ALA A 144 22.13 2.96 1.32
C ALA A 144 22.52 2.38 -0.05
N ILE A 145 23.56 2.90 -0.68
CA ILE A 145 24.10 2.37 -1.94
C ILE A 145 24.61 0.93 -1.73
N GLU A 146 25.42 0.71 -0.72
CA GLU A 146 25.95 -0.63 -0.39
C GLU A 146 24.84 -1.59 0.03
N GLN A 147 23.87 -1.12 0.78
CA GLN A 147 22.71 -1.94 1.15
C GLN A 147 21.93 -2.38 -0.09
N LEU A 148 21.66 -1.48 -1.03
CA LEU A 148 20.95 -1.84 -2.26
C LEU A 148 21.74 -2.88 -3.07
N LYS A 149 23.06 -2.72 -3.18
CA LYS A 149 23.93 -3.71 -3.83
C LYS A 149 23.75 -5.09 -3.23
N THR A 150 23.80 -5.19 -1.91
CA THR A 150 23.68 -6.45 -1.19
C THR A 150 22.32 -7.11 -1.36
N VAL A 151 21.24 -6.36 -1.12
CA VAL A 151 19.88 -6.92 -1.21
C VAL A 151 19.45 -7.20 -2.65
N THR A 152 19.96 -6.45 -3.62
CA THR A 152 19.74 -6.73 -5.05
C THR A 152 20.35 -8.07 -5.45
N ALA A 153 21.56 -8.35 -5.00
CA ALA A 153 22.21 -9.65 -5.27
C ALA A 153 21.39 -10.79 -4.66
N GLN A 154 20.92 -10.63 -3.43
CA GLN A 154 20.05 -11.61 -2.77
C GLN A 154 18.72 -11.83 -3.49
N ALA A 155 18.19 -10.80 -4.12
CA ALA A 155 16.93 -10.87 -4.89
C ALA A 155 17.11 -11.52 -6.28
N GLY A 156 18.32 -11.74 -6.73
CA GLY A 156 18.63 -12.29 -8.05
C GLY A 156 18.58 -11.26 -9.18
N ALA A 157 18.57 -9.97 -8.86
CA ALA A 157 18.63 -8.88 -9.82
C ALA A 157 20.07 -8.38 -10.03
N GLU A 158 20.29 -7.57 -11.06
CA GLU A 158 21.55 -6.90 -11.29
C GLU A 158 21.53 -5.50 -10.69
N TRP A 159 22.62 -5.09 -10.06
CA TRP A 159 22.79 -3.77 -9.48
C TRP A 159 23.70 -2.93 -10.36
N PHE A 160 23.28 -1.70 -10.68
CA PHE A 160 24.10 -0.76 -11.43
C PHE A 160 24.92 0.09 -10.43
N PRO A 161 26.26 0.11 -10.56
CA PRO A 161 27.11 0.84 -9.61
C PRO A 161 26.86 2.34 -9.62
N SER A 162 26.77 2.93 -8.42
CA SER A 162 26.76 4.37 -8.21
C SER A 162 27.65 4.72 -7.02
N THR A 163 28.14 5.94 -7.00
CA THR A 163 29.05 6.43 -5.97
C THR A 163 28.60 7.81 -5.47
N PRO A 164 28.97 8.19 -4.22
CA PRO A 164 28.54 9.45 -3.62
C PRO A 164 29.00 10.71 -4.35
N ASP A 165 30.06 10.62 -5.16
CA ASP A 165 30.63 11.76 -5.92
C ASP A 165 29.89 11.97 -7.26
N GLN A 166 28.99 11.08 -7.67
CA GLN A 166 28.24 11.24 -8.89
C GLN A 166 26.97 12.07 -8.64
N LYS A 167 26.49 12.73 -9.69
CA LYS A 167 25.19 13.42 -9.65
C LYS A 167 24.05 12.42 -9.94
N PRO A 168 22.94 12.50 -9.22
CA PRO A 168 21.80 11.60 -9.46
C PRO A 168 21.33 11.56 -10.90
N HIS A 169 21.28 12.70 -11.59
CA HIS A 169 20.94 12.77 -13.01
C HIS A 169 21.88 11.93 -13.88
N ASP A 170 23.19 12.05 -13.66
CA ASP A 170 24.20 11.32 -14.44
C ASP A 170 24.09 9.80 -14.19
N ILE A 171 23.85 9.42 -12.93
CA ILE A 171 23.62 8.01 -12.56
C ILE A 171 22.41 7.47 -13.32
N ALA A 172 21.29 8.21 -13.32
CA ALA A 172 20.07 7.81 -13.98
C ALA A 172 20.23 7.61 -15.48
N VAL A 173 20.90 8.55 -16.15
CA VAL A 173 21.17 8.48 -17.60
C VAL A 173 22.07 7.29 -17.92
N ALA A 174 23.12 7.09 -17.14
CA ALA A 174 24.05 5.97 -17.34
C ALA A 174 23.36 4.61 -17.09
N ALA A 175 22.55 4.49 -16.06
CA ALA A 175 21.79 3.27 -15.76
C ALA A 175 20.78 2.95 -16.87
N LEU A 176 20.08 3.95 -17.35
CA LEU A 176 19.10 3.79 -18.45
C LEU A 176 19.80 3.31 -19.73
N ASP A 177 20.93 3.91 -20.07
CA ASP A 177 21.73 3.52 -21.24
C ASP A 177 22.23 2.07 -21.12
N TYR A 178 22.74 1.71 -19.96
CA TYR A 178 23.15 0.33 -19.65
C TYR A 178 21.98 -0.66 -19.77
N ALA A 179 20.84 -0.31 -19.22
CA ALA A 179 19.64 -1.15 -19.29
C ALA A 179 19.16 -1.40 -20.71
N LYS A 180 19.22 -0.38 -21.56
CA LYS A 180 18.89 -0.51 -22.99
C LYS A 180 19.88 -1.40 -23.72
N LYS A 181 21.18 -1.21 -23.51
CA LYS A 181 22.24 -1.96 -24.17
C LYS A 181 22.24 -3.44 -23.79
N HIS A 182 21.83 -3.76 -22.57
CA HIS A 182 21.86 -5.11 -22.04
C HIS A 182 20.47 -5.77 -21.96
N TYR A 183 19.47 -5.18 -22.62
CA TYR A 183 18.11 -5.73 -22.80
C TYR A 183 17.40 -6.04 -21.48
N PHE A 184 17.50 -5.13 -20.51
CA PHE A 184 16.71 -5.23 -19.30
C PHE A 184 15.25 -4.87 -19.59
N ASP A 185 14.34 -5.60 -18.94
CA ASP A 185 12.90 -5.33 -19.03
C ASP A 185 12.50 -4.17 -18.12
N GLU A 186 13.12 -4.07 -16.95
CA GLU A 186 12.78 -3.11 -15.91
C GLU A 186 14.02 -2.44 -15.34
N LEU A 187 13.91 -1.14 -15.06
CA LEU A 187 14.88 -0.37 -14.30
C LEU A 187 14.20 0.21 -13.06
N LEU A 188 14.60 -0.26 -11.87
CA LEU A 188 14.12 0.22 -10.59
C LEU A 188 15.15 1.18 -10.00
N MET A 189 14.75 2.43 -9.79
CA MET A 189 15.62 3.44 -9.24
C MET A 189 15.13 3.91 -7.87
N ALA A 190 15.96 3.68 -6.85
CA ALA A 190 15.74 4.19 -5.50
C ALA A 190 16.24 5.64 -5.43
N GLU A 191 15.30 6.60 -5.36
CA GLU A 191 15.58 8.03 -5.44
C GLU A 191 14.69 8.83 -4.49
N ILE A 192 15.12 10.04 -4.11
CA ILE A 192 14.41 10.93 -3.21
C ILE A 192 13.76 12.10 -3.95
N LYS A 193 14.39 12.68 -4.99
CA LYS A 193 13.90 13.88 -5.70
C LYS A 193 14.40 14.00 -7.15
N ASP A 194 13.59 14.67 -7.97
CA ASP A 194 13.96 15.37 -9.20
C ASP A 194 14.35 14.55 -10.46
N LEU A 195 14.19 13.23 -10.46
CA LEU A 195 14.49 12.43 -11.64
C LEU A 195 13.27 12.11 -12.51
N HIS A 196 12.07 12.47 -12.07
CA HIS A 196 10.86 12.17 -12.79
C HIS A 196 10.85 12.75 -14.21
N ALA A 197 11.21 14.02 -14.36
CA ALA A 197 11.24 14.70 -15.65
C ALA A 197 12.29 14.12 -16.60
N THR A 198 13.43 13.70 -16.09
CA THR A 198 14.54 13.12 -16.85
C THR A 198 14.21 11.71 -17.34
N LEU A 199 13.64 10.88 -16.48
CA LEU A 199 13.41 9.45 -16.77
C LEU A 199 12.04 9.16 -17.37
N ASN A 200 11.07 10.02 -17.15
CA ASN A 200 9.67 9.79 -17.55
C ASN A 200 9.21 8.36 -17.14
N PRO A 201 9.18 8.03 -15.85
CA PRO A 201 8.91 6.67 -15.41
C PRO A 201 7.47 6.25 -15.73
N VAL A 202 7.27 4.95 -15.96
CA VAL A 202 5.93 4.37 -16.11
C VAL A 202 5.20 4.29 -14.78
N GLU A 203 5.95 4.14 -13.68
CA GLU A 203 5.44 4.15 -12.32
C GLU A 203 6.35 4.99 -11.42
N THR A 204 5.74 5.75 -10.53
CA THR A 204 6.37 6.41 -9.40
C THR A 204 5.68 5.93 -8.13
N LEU A 205 6.33 5.03 -7.42
CA LEU A 205 5.80 4.39 -6.22
C LEU A 205 6.36 5.07 -4.97
N PHE A 206 5.48 5.45 -4.06
CA PHE A 206 5.88 6.02 -2.78
C PHE A 206 5.81 4.96 -1.68
N VAL A 207 6.93 4.76 -0.99
CA VAL A 207 7.07 3.77 0.08
C VAL A 207 6.70 4.41 1.40
N VAL A 208 5.66 3.87 2.06
CA VAL A 208 5.11 4.36 3.32
C VAL A 208 5.26 3.28 4.38
N ASP A 209 5.80 3.65 5.54
CA ASP A 209 5.87 2.78 6.71
C ASP A 209 4.51 2.80 7.44
N ALA A 210 3.81 1.66 7.42
CA ALA A 210 2.50 1.53 8.07
C ALA A 210 2.55 1.78 9.57
N MET A 211 3.67 1.51 10.22
CA MET A 211 3.83 1.69 11.67
C MET A 211 3.88 3.17 12.10
N GLN A 212 4.16 4.07 11.18
CA GLN A 212 4.21 5.52 11.46
C GLN A 212 2.84 6.19 11.37
N GLY A 213 1.81 5.48 10.95
CA GLY A 213 0.44 5.98 10.94
C GLY A 213 0.24 7.20 10.05
N GLN A 214 -0.54 8.17 10.53
CA GLN A 214 -0.93 9.34 9.74
C GLN A 214 0.22 10.27 9.37
N ASP A 215 1.28 10.35 10.16
CA ASP A 215 2.44 11.19 9.83
C ASP A 215 3.06 10.78 8.50
N ALA A 216 3.23 9.48 8.28
CA ALA A 216 3.75 8.96 7.02
C ALA A 216 2.77 9.19 5.86
N ILE A 217 1.48 9.05 6.11
CA ILE A 217 0.42 9.27 5.11
C ILE A 217 0.34 10.74 4.70
N ASN A 218 0.43 11.66 5.66
CA ASN A 218 0.47 13.10 5.39
C ASN A 218 1.72 13.49 4.61
N THR A 219 2.85 12.87 4.89
CA THR A 219 4.08 13.04 4.11
C THR A 219 3.89 12.57 2.67
N ALA A 220 3.28 11.42 2.46
CA ALA A 220 2.96 10.90 1.12
C ALA A 220 2.05 11.86 0.35
N LYS A 221 1.06 12.45 1.01
CA LYS A 221 0.19 13.48 0.43
C LYS A 221 0.99 14.70 -0.04
N ALA A 222 1.90 15.19 0.79
CA ALA A 222 2.77 16.32 0.44
C ALA A 222 3.69 16.00 -0.75
N PHE A 223 4.22 14.79 -0.82
CA PHE A 223 5.02 14.33 -1.96
C PHE A 223 4.21 14.25 -3.25
N LYS A 224 2.94 13.82 -3.16
CA LYS A 224 2.06 13.75 -4.32
C LYS A 224 1.81 15.12 -4.94
N GLU A 225 1.77 16.17 -4.15
CA GLU A 225 1.64 17.55 -4.65
C GLU A 225 2.86 17.98 -5.47
N ALA A 226 4.05 17.44 -5.17
CA ALA A 226 5.30 17.74 -5.83
C ALA A 226 5.67 16.75 -6.96
N LEU A 227 5.21 15.49 -6.87
CA LEU A 227 5.52 14.42 -7.81
C LEU A 227 4.25 13.67 -8.20
N PRO A 228 4.10 13.26 -9.46
CA PRO A 228 2.94 12.48 -9.92
C PRO A 228 3.05 11.02 -9.47
N LEU A 229 2.76 10.76 -8.20
CA LEU A 229 2.74 9.41 -7.66
C LEU A 229 1.67 8.56 -8.34
N THR A 230 2.04 7.38 -8.78
CA THR A 230 1.12 6.43 -9.42
C THR A 230 0.64 5.33 -8.47
N GLY A 231 1.33 5.11 -7.37
CA GLY A 231 0.98 4.10 -6.40
C GLY A 231 1.74 4.22 -5.10
N ILE A 232 1.25 3.47 -4.12
CA ILE A 232 1.81 3.37 -2.78
C ILE A 232 2.29 1.93 -2.55
N VAL A 233 3.44 1.80 -1.91
CA VAL A 233 3.87 0.54 -1.29
C VAL A 233 3.81 0.74 0.22
N LEU A 234 2.96 -0.02 0.88
CA LEU A 234 2.76 0.07 2.32
C LEU A 234 3.64 -0.98 3.02
N THR A 235 4.70 -0.53 3.68
CA THR A 235 5.66 -1.44 4.34
C THR A 235 5.29 -1.72 5.79
N LYS A 236 5.83 -2.80 6.34
CA LYS A 236 5.67 -3.20 7.74
C LYS A 236 4.21 -3.36 8.16
N LEU A 237 3.38 -3.82 7.24
CA LEU A 237 1.96 -4.02 7.52
C LEU A 237 1.74 -5.09 8.60
N ASP A 238 2.62 -6.08 8.66
CA ASP A 238 2.65 -7.13 9.69
C ASP A 238 2.91 -6.58 11.10
N GLY A 239 3.61 -5.45 11.21
CA GLY A 239 3.94 -4.78 12.47
C GLY A 239 2.97 -3.66 12.87
N ASP A 240 1.97 -3.35 12.05
CA ASP A 240 0.99 -2.31 12.34
C ASP A 240 -0.01 -2.79 13.39
N SER A 241 0.33 -2.58 14.66
CA SER A 241 -0.50 -3.01 15.79
C SER A 241 -1.84 -2.27 15.89
N ARG A 242 -1.94 -1.05 15.36
CA ARG A 242 -3.19 -0.28 15.31
C ARG A 242 -4.10 -0.76 14.17
N GLY A 243 -3.52 -1.03 13.00
CA GLY A 243 -4.19 -1.62 11.84
C GLY A 243 -4.91 -0.66 10.91
N GLY A 244 -4.76 0.65 11.10
CA GLY A 244 -5.55 1.65 10.37
C GLY A 244 -4.89 2.27 9.14
N ALA A 245 -3.59 2.03 8.91
CA ALA A 245 -2.84 2.73 7.85
C ALA A 245 -3.41 2.49 6.45
N ALA A 246 -3.74 1.25 6.12
CA ALA A 246 -4.28 0.88 4.81
C ALA A 246 -5.62 1.55 4.51
N LEU A 247 -6.41 1.85 5.53
CA LEU A 247 -7.71 2.51 5.37
C LEU A 247 -7.58 3.99 5.00
N SER A 248 -6.54 4.65 5.49
CA SER A 248 -6.36 6.10 5.25
C SER A 248 -5.62 6.42 3.97
N VAL A 249 -4.64 5.61 3.59
CA VAL A 249 -3.65 6.00 2.58
C VAL A 249 -4.26 6.30 1.21
N ARG A 250 -5.22 5.50 0.77
CA ARG A 250 -5.87 5.69 -0.54
C ARG A 250 -6.64 7.02 -0.61
N GLN A 251 -7.41 7.32 0.43
CA GLN A 251 -8.26 8.52 0.46
C GLN A 251 -7.44 9.79 0.67
N ILE A 252 -6.44 9.76 1.52
CA ILE A 252 -5.61 10.93 1.85
C ILE A 252 -4.64 11.24 0.71
N THR A 253 -4.01 10.23 0.11
CA THR A 253 -3.03 10.43 -0.97
C THR A 253 -3.67 10.47 -2.36
N GLY A 254 -4.84 9.86 -2.53
CA GLY A 254 -5.46 9.67 -3.83
C GLY A 254 -4.74 8.66 -4.73
N ALA A 255 -3.68 8.01 -4.24
CA ALA A 255 -2.92 7.01 -4.98
C ALA A 255 -3.30 5.59 -4.52
N PRO A 256 -3.41 4.61 -5.43
CA PRO A 256 -3.75 3.25 -5.05
C PRO A 256 -2.60 2.55 -4.33
N ILE A 257 -2.94 1.68 -3.37
CA ILE A 257 -1.96 0.77 -2.77
C ILE A 257 -1.72 -0.37 -3.77
N LYS A 258 -0.49 -0.49 -4.28
CA LYS A 258 -0.16 -1.54 -5.26
C LYS A 258 0.47 -2.76 -4.60
N PHE A 259 1.27 -2.56 -3.57
CA PHE A 259 1.94 -3.62 -2.84
C PHE A 259 1.93 -3.36 -1.34
N ALA A 260 1.99 -4.45 -0.57
CA ALA A 260 2.15 -4.42 0.87
C ALA A 260 3.34 -5.27 1.29
N GLY A 261 4.18 -4.73 2.15
CA GLY A 261 5.24 -5.48 2.82
C GLY A 261 4.69 -6.15 4.08
N VAL A 262 4.71 -7.48 4.10
CA VAL A 262 4.10 -8.30 5.15
C VAL A 262 5.12 -9.07 5.98
N SER A 263 6.39 -9.00 5.64
CA SER A 263 7.50 -9.53 6.43
C SER A 263 8.82 -8.86 6.05
N GLU A 264 9.86 -9.05 6.86
CA GLU A 264 11.20 -8.52 6.58
C GLU A 264 11.93 -9.31 5.49
N LYS A 265 11.48 -10.51 5.16
CA LYS A 265 12.09 -11.36 4.14
C LYS A 265 11.90 -10.79 2.74
N LEU A 266 12.82 -11.09 1.82
CA LEU A 266 12.76 -10.60 0.44
C LEU A 266 11.50 -11.05 -0.31
N ASP A 267 10.91 -12.18 0.04
CA ASP A 267 9.65 -12.68 -0.51
C ASP A 267 8.42 -12.12 0.21
N GLY A 268 8.61 -11.21 1.18
CA GLY A 268 7.55 -10.60 1.98
C GLY A 268 6.82 -9.43 1.32
N LEU A 269 6.85 -9.28 0.00
CA LEU A 269 6.06 -8.31 -0.73
C LEU A 269 4.89 -9.00 -1.42
N GLU A 270 3.68 -8.52 -1.15
CA GLU A 270 2.46 -9.02 -1.77
C GLU A 270 1.79 -7.93 -2.60
N VAL A 271 1.12 -8.33 -3.68
CA VAL A 271 0.15 -7.46 -4.36
C VAL A 271 -0.96 -7.16 -3.36
N PHE A 272 -1.30 -5.87 -3.21
CA PHE A 272 -2.35 -5.48 -2.28
C PHE A 272 -3.73 -5.69 -2.89
N ASP A 273 -4.57 -6.48 -2.21
CA ASP A 273 -5.96 -6.72 -2.55
C ASP A 273 -6.85 -6.09 -1.48
N ALA A 274 -7.52 -4.99 -1.83
CA ALA A 274 -8.36 -4.24 -0.90
C ALA A 274 -9.53 -5.08 -0.36
N SER A 275 -10.14 -5.89 -1.20
CA SER A 275 -11.26 -6.75 -0.80
C SER A 275 -10.82 -7.82 0.21
N ARG A 276 -9.68 -8.44 -0.04
CA ARG A 276 -9.10 -9.45 0.85
C ARG A 276 -8.66 -8.84 2.18
N HIS A 277 -8.05 -7.66 2.14
CA HIS A 277 -7.62 -6.96 3.34
C HIS A 277 -8.83 -6.53 4.20
N ALA A 278 -9.92 -6.07 3.58
CA ALA A 278 -11.15 -5.75 4.30
C ALA A 278 -11.69 -6.97 5.06
N GLN A 279 -11.73 -8.13 4.43
CA GLN A 279 -12.14 -9.38 5.08
C GLN A 279 -11.24 -9.72 6.27
N ARG A 280 -9.93 -9.58 6.12
CA ARG A 280 -8.96 -9.80 7.23
C ARG A 280 -9.20 -8.85 8.39
N VAL A 281 -9.43 -7.57 8.10
CA VAL A 281 -9.69 -6.54 9.13
C VAL A 281 -10.95 -6.85 9.92
N LEU A 282 -11.96 -7.42 9.28
CA LEU A 282 -13.21 -7.83 9.91
C LEU A 282 -13.13 -9.21 10.59
N GLY A 283 -11.98 -9.88 10.51
CA GLY A 283 -11.81 -11.21 11.09
C GLY A 283 -12.63 -12.30 10.37
N MET A 284 -12.98 -12.06 9.11
CA MET A 284 -13.77 -13.02 8.32
C MET A 284 -12.94 -14.17 7.76
N GLY A 285 -11.61 -14.10 7.94
CA GLY A 285 -10.67 -15.15 7.55
C GLY A 285 -10.48 -15.27 6.04
N ASP A 286 -9.39 -15.96 5.66
CA ASP A 286 -9.24 -16.46 4.30
C ASP A 286 -10.09 -17.75 4.22
N ILE A 287 -11.27 -17.66 3.65
CA ILE A 287 -11.97 -18.86 3.21
C ILE A 287 -11.25 -19.30 1.94
N VAL A 288 -10.39 -20.29 2.09
CA VAL A 288 -9.72 -20.96 0.97
C VAL A 288 -10.76 -21.73 0.19
#